data_be91058a0e903d8db0f26bc936076d32
#
_entry.id   be91058a0e903d8db0f26bc936076d32
#
_cell.length_a   1.000
_cell.length_b   1.000
_cell.length_c   1.000
_cell.angle_alpha   90.00
_cell.angle_beta   90.00
_cell.angle_gamma   90.00
#
_symmetry.space_group_name_H-M   'P 1'
#
loop_
_entity.id
_entity.type
_entity.pdbx_description
1 polymer ?
#
loop_
_entity_poly.entity_id
_entity_poly.type
_entity_poly.pdbx_seq_one_letter_code
_entity_poly.pdbx_strand_id
1 'polypeptide(L)'
;MISKKFIKSSFTYSVIGSLPMVSGFVLLPFYTNLLTTDDFGMLMIYILFSQLIQIILNFGMDNFVPINFINTKDDKVKQTESVATSTILLIGIGVAFIVIFWFTGNPFFKVLNDVLYKGKNIVFSPWVFMSVVTAFFNSYFKTYTNLLVYQQRPAKYFWLNIYNFVLTIGISLAGLYLYPQTLIGPMYGRLLSGVGIFGVSFLFFAKEFGFKFRTGYLKGIFEFCYPFFLFMLLFWILNNIDRYIILHFFDQTSVGIYDFAVKCSLPIEFVQLGLMGAIMPTVFNIWKDKNLKESTLEVNRYYNGFTAVFLMSFPVYVAMIPLLVPLVVKNPVYYQSFDYFPIIVAGFISKGLYVMFLAPLMFLSKTKILPLAFALAAIIQVSASIVLIKYFGLMGATYATIVSKVVQVFFLYFFSKKYFKFQFNFNKLILLPAFYLLLVIFTEAFFPRQYWYFVQVMIILIVSFSTFFIYRNELMLLIGKYLPLHKKSPVENNN
;
A
#
# COMPACT_ATOMS: atom_id res chain seq x y z
N MET A 1 -4.78 24.86 -19.17
CA MET A 1 -5.76 23.78 -19.42
C MET A 1 -5.05 22.43 -19.34
N ILE A 2 -5.52 21.50 -18.49
CA ILE A 2 -4.98 20.12 -18.44
C ILE A 2 -5.47 19.41 -19.69
N SER A 3 -4.57 18.86 -20.51
CA SER A 3 -4.94 18.18 -21.76
C SER A 3 -5.72 16.89 -21.50
N LYS A 4 -6.71 16.55 -22.35
CA LYS A 4 -7.44 15.27 -22.29
C LYS A 4 -6.48 14.07 -22.30
N LYS A 5 -5.35 14.19 -22.99
CA LYS A 5 -4.28 13.19 -23.06
C LYS A 5 -3.63 12.98 -21.68
N PHE A 6 -3.37 14.05 -20.94
CA PHE A 6 -2.80 13.99 -19.59
C PHE A 6 -3.75 13.28 -18.62
N ILE A 7 -5.05 13.63 -18.62
CA ILE A 7 -6.06 12.99 -17.76
C ILE A 7 -6.14 11.49 -18.07
N LYS A 8 -6.21 11.13 -19.36
CA LYS A 8 -6.25 9.71 -19.80
C LYS A 8 -5.00 8.95 -19.37
N SER A 9 -3.82 9.52 -19.53
CA SER A 9 -2.57 8.87 -19.12
C SER A 9 -2.48 8.72 -17.60
N SER A 10 -2.83 9.74 -16.82
CA SER A 10 -2.84 9.69 -15.36
C SER A 10 -3.80 8.64 -14.82
N PHE A 11 -5.01 8.55 -15.39
CA PHE A 11 -5.98 7.51 -15.06
C PHE A 11 -5.42 6.11 -15.39
N THR A 12 -4.82 5.94 -16.58
CA THR A 12 -4.18 4.67 -16.96
C THR A 12 -3.10 4.27 -15.97
N TYR A 13 -2.20 5.18 -15.61
CA TYR A 13 -1.12 4.86 -14.65
C TYR A 13 -1.65 4.52 -13.26
N SER A 14 -2.66 5.21 -12.77
CA SER A 14 -3.24 4.95 -11.45
C SER A 14 -3.98 3.61 -11.39
N VAL A 15 -4.91 3.37 -12.33
CA VAL A 15 -5.73 2.15 -12.35
C VAL A 15 -4.86 0.92 -12.66
N ILE A 16 -4.02 1.02 -13.68
CA ILE A 16 -3.18 -0.11 -14.09
C ILE A 16 -2.05 -0.37 -13.09
N GLY A 17 -1.52 0.68 -12.45
CA GLY A 17 -0.52 0.54 -11.39
C GLY A 17 -1.03 -0.18 -10.15
N SER A 18 -2.34 -0.22 -9.93
CA SER A 18 -2.95 -0.97 -8.82
C SER A 18 -3.19 -2.46 -9.12
N LEU A 19 -3.03 -2.93 -10.37
CA LEU A 19 -3.28 -4.32 -10.76
C LEU A 19 -2.55 -5.37 -9.91
N PRO A 20 -1.30 -5.19 -9.46
CA PRO A 20 -0.64 -6.14 -8.58
C PRO A 20 -1.39 -6.34 -7.25
N MET A 21 -1.96 -5.27 -6.68
CA MET A 21 -2.80 -5.37 -5.48
C MET A 21 -4.16 -6.01 -5.81
N VAL A 22 -4.76 -5.65 -6.94
CA VAL A 22 -6.03 -6.21 -7.43
C VAL A 22 -5.89 -7.71 -7.67
N SER A 23 -4.76 -8.20 -8.20
CA SER A 23 -4.54 -9.65 -8.39
C SER A 23 -4.60 -10.42 -7.06
N GLY A 24 -4.01 -9.87 -6.00
CA GLY A 24 -4.09 -10.45 -4.66
C GLY A 24 -5.51 -10.50 -4.10
N PHE A 25 -6.32 -9.49 -4.39
CA PHE A 25 -7.72 -9.43 -3.99
C PHE A 25 -8.60 -10.40 -4.81
N VAL A 26 -8.39 -10.48 -6.13
CA VAL A 26 -9.10 -11.41 -7.02
C VAL A 26 -8.79 -12.86 -6.67
N LEU A 27 -7.55 -13.17 -6.31
CA LEU A 27 -7.14 -14.52 -5.91
C LEU A 27 -7.54 -14.90 -4.48
N LEU A 28 -7.93 -13.92 -3.64
CA LEU A 28 -8.25 -14.15 -2.23
C LEU A 28 -9.34 -15.22 -2.02
N PRO A 29 -10.51 -15.18 -2.72
CA PRO A 29 -11.53 -16.22 -2.59
C PRO A 29 -11.05 -17.59 -2.99
N PHE A 30 -10.22 -17.68 -4.01
CA PHE A 30 -9.67 -18.97 -4.48
C PHE A 30 -8.67 -19.53 -3.47
N TYR A 31 -7.80 -18.69 -2.93
CA TYR A 31 -6.85 -19.11 -1.88
C TYR A 31 -7.56 -19.59 -0.63
N THR A 32 -8.59 -18.87 -0.17
CA THR A 32 -9.33 -19.21 1.05
C THR A 32 -10.24 -20.44 0.90
N ASN A 33 -10.64 -20.79 -0.33
CA ASN A 33 -11.50 -21.94 -0.59
C ASN A 33 -10.72 -23.20 -1.02
N LEU A 34 -9.54 -23.04 -1.63
CA LEU A 34 -8.78 -24.14 -2.23
C LEU A 34 -7.49 -24.48 -1.47
N LEU A 35 -7.02 -23.64 -0.56
CA LEU A 35 -5.91 -23.93 0.34
C LEU A 35 -6.45 -24.31 1.73
N THR A 36 -5.62 -25.02 2.50
CA THR A 36 -5.83 -25.12 3.94
C THR A 36 -5.61 -23.76 4.59
N THR A 37 -6.14 -23.55 5.79
CA THR A 37 -5.92 -22.28 6.53
C THR A 37 -4.45 -22.07 6.87
N ASP A 38 -3.73 -23.15 7.17
CA ASP A 38 -2.30 -23.13 7.45
C ASP A 38 -1.48 -22.76 6.20
N ASP A 39 -1.79 -23.39 5.06
CA ASP A 39 -1.12 -23.07 3.79
C ASP A 39 -1.39 -21.63 3.35
N PHE A 40 -2.60 -21.13 3.55
CA PHE A 40 -2.90 -19.73 3.26
C PHE A 40 -2.08 -18.79 4.16
N GLY A 41 -1.98 -19.08 5.46
CA GLY A 41 -1.15 -18.29 6.38
C GLY A 41 0.33 -18.32 5.98
N MET A 42 0.87 -19.51 5.65
CA MET A 42 2.25 -19.63 5.17
C MET A 42 2.48 -18.94 3.83
N LEU A 43 1.53 -19.01 2.91
CA LEU A 43 1.59 -18.26 1.65
C LEU A 43 1.75 -16.77 1.91
N MET A 44 1.02 -16.21 2.88
CA MET A 44 1.14 -14.79 3.22
C MET A 44 2.53 -14.47 3.77
N ILE A 45 3.10 -15.30 4.62
CA ILE A 45 4.49 -15.14 5.11
C ILE A 45 5.48 -15.14 3.95
N TYR A 46 5.39 -16.08 3.01
CA TYR A 46 6.29 -16.13 1.84
C TYR A 46 6.12 -14.93 0.91
N ILE A 47 4.90 -14.44 0.72
CA ILE A 47 4.63 -13.23 -0.07
C ILE A 47 5.25 -12.00 0.60
N LEU A 48 5.07 -11.84 1.91
CA LEU A 48 5.64 -10.72 2.66
C LEU A 48 7.17 -10.78 2.70
N PHE A 49 7.73 -11.98 2.81
CA PHE A 49 9.17 -12.18 2.68
C PHE A 49 9.68 -11.77 1.29
N SER A 50 8.97 -12.18 0.22
CA SER A 50 9.29 -11.75 -1.14
C SER A 50 9.27 -10.22 -1.29
N GLN A 51 8.30 -9.54 -0.67
CA GLN A 51 8.25 -8.06 -0.68
C GLN A 51 9.44 -7.43 0.08
N LEU A 52 9.85 -7.99 1.21
CA LEU A 52 11.03 -7.54 1.95
C LEU A 52 12.30 -7.67 1.11
N ILE A 53 12.52 -8.84 0.53
CA ILE A 53 13.65 -9.09 -0.36
C ILE A 53 13.61 -8.18 -1.60
N GLN A 54 12.42 -7.94 -2.16
CA GLN A 54 12.25 -6.99 -3.27
C GLN A 54 12.73 -5.58 -2.89
N ILE A 55 12.44 -5.10 -1.68
CA ILE A 55 12.94 -3.79 -1.20
C ILE A 55 14.47 -3.80 -1.09
N ILE A 56 15.04 -4.89 -0.56
CA ILE A 56 16.51 -5.04 -0.42
C ILE A 56 17.17 -5.03 -1.79
N LEU A 57 16.69 -5.83 -2.73
CA LEU A 57 17.25 -5.94 -4.08
C LEU A 57 17.06 -4.67 -4.92
N ASN A 58 15.91 -4.02 -4.76
CA ASN A 58 15.63 -2.77 -5.46
C ASN A 58 16.49 -1.61 -4.97
N PHE A 59 16.78 -1.57 -3.68
CA PHE A 59 17.61 -0.56 -3.02
C PHE A 59 17.23 0.89 -3.35
N GLY A 60 15.96 1.16 -3.76
CA GLY A 60 15.48 2.48 -4.16
C GLY A 60 15.74 2.85 -5.63
N MET A 61 16.22 1.92 -6.45
CA MET A 61 16.49 2.14 -7.88
C MET A 61 15.21 2.41 -8.68
N ASP A 62 14.06 1.92 -8.22
CA ASP A 62 12.75 2.22 -8.79
C ASP A 62 12.36 3.71 -8.73
N ASN A 63 13.01 4.49 -7.86
CA ASN A 63 12.88 5.95 -7.79
C ASN A 63 14.06 6.65 -8.49
N PHE A 64 15.30 6.15 -8.32
CA PHE A 64 16.49 6.74 -8.91
C PHE A 64 16.42 6.75 -10.44
N VAL A 65 16.17 5.59 -11.06
CA VAL A 65 16.22 5.43 -12.52
C VAL A 65 15.27 6.40 -13.25
N PRO A 66 13.98 6.51 -12.86
CA PRO A 66 13.07 7.45 -13.50
C PRO A 66 13.44 8.93 -13.29
N ILE A 67 13.85 9.31 -12.08
CA ILE A 67 14.22 10.70 -11.77
C ILE A 67 15.48 11.09 -12.52
N ASN A 68 16.48 10.20 -12.53
CA ASN A 68 17.72 10.46 -13.24
C ASN A 68 17.53 10.50 -14.77
N PHE A 69 16.61 9.70 -15.31
CA PHE A 69 16.18 9.78 -16.72
C PHE A 69 15.69 11.17 -17.10
N ILE A 70 14.90 11.83 -16.26
CA ILE A 70 14.43 13.21 -16.50
C ILE A 70 15.57 14.23 -16.33
N ASN A 71 16.39 14.06 -15.29
CA ASN A 71 17.47 15.01 -14.99
C ASN A 71 18.59 15.01 -16.05
N THR A 72 18.70 13.93 -16.81
CA THR A 72 19.72 13.78 -17.88
C THR A 72 19.13 13.88 -19.30
N LYS A 73 17.90 14.39 -19.44
CA LYS A 73 17.18 14.42 -20.73
C LYS A 73 17.93 15.19 -21.85
N ASP A 74 18.72 16.18 -21.48
CA ASP A 74 19.45 17.04 -22.42
C ASP A 74 20.74 16.39 -22.99
N ASP A 75 21.23 15.31 -22.33
CA ASP A 75 22.36 14.52 -22.75
C ASP A 75 21.94 13.04 -22.91
N LYS A 76 21.58 12.65 -24.13
CA LYS A 76 21.10 11.29 -24.44
C LYS A 76 22.13 10.20 -24.12
N VAL A 77 23.43 10.48 -24.27
CA VAL A 77 24.49 9.50 -23.99
C VAL A 77 24.53 9.24 -22.48
N LYS A 78 24.60 10.31 -21.69
CA LYS A 78 24.58 10.25 -20.23
C LYS A 78 23.29 9.61 -19.71
N GLN A 79 22.15 9.93 -20.29
CA GLN A 79 20.86 9.35 -19.96
C GLN A 79 20.86 7.82 -20.15
N THR A 80 21.28 7.37 -21.34
CA THR A 80 21.32 5.95 -21.68
C THR A 80 22.33 5.18 -20.82
N GLU A 81 23.53 5.72 -20.65
CA GLU A 81 24.58 5.09 -19.83
C GLU A 81 24.20 4.98 -18.35
N SER A 82 23.59 6.02 -17.80
CA SER A 82 23.16 6.01 -16.39
C SER A 82 22.01 5.03 -16.14
N VAL A 83 21.00 5.00 -17.00
CA VAL A 83 19.88 4.03 -16.92
C VAL A 83 20.40 2.60 -17.10
N ALA A 84 21.27 2.36 -18.09
CA ALA A 84 21.87 1.05 -18.32
C ALA A 84 22.71 0.59 -17.13
N THR A 85 23.58 1.48 -16.58
CA THR A 85 24.43 1.17 -15.42
C THR A 85 23.59 0.79 -14.21
N SER A 86 22.54 1.56 -13.89
CA SER A 86 21.66 1.29 -12.75
C SER A 86 20.93 -0.03 -12.87
N THR A 87 20.46 -0.34 -14.08
CA THR A 87 19.72 -1.59 -14.34
C THR A 87 20.65 -2.80 -14.30
N ILE A 88 21.85 -2.70 -14.87
CA ILE A 88 22.88 -3.76 -14.80
C ILE A 88 23.30 -4.00 -13.35
N LEU A 89 23.47 -2.93 -12.56
CA LEU A 89 23.78 -3.03 -11.14
C LEU A 89 22.67 -3.76 -10.38
N LEU A 90 21.40 -3.41 -10.61
CA LEU A 90 20.24 -4.09 -10.01
C LEU A 90 20.22 -5.59 -10.34
N ILE A 91 20.44 -5.93 -11.61
CA ILE A 91 20.50 -7.33 -12.06
C ILE A 91 21.69 -8.04 -11.42
N GLY A 92 22.87 -7.42 -11.41
CA GLY A 92 24.08 -7.99 -10.82
C GLY A 92 23.93 -8.25 -9.31
N ILE A 93 23.40 -7.29 -8.56
CA ILE A 93 23.11 -7.45 -7.12
C ILE A 93 22.09 -8.58 -6.93
N GLY A 94 21.03 -8.60 -7.73
CA GLY A 94 19.97 -9.62 -7.62
C GLY A 94 20.49 -11.02 -7.88
N VAL A 95 21.29 -11.22 -8.94
CA VAL A 95 21.90 -12.52 -9.25
C VAL A 95 22.88 -12.93 -8.16
N ALA A 96 23.76 -12.02 -7.72
CA ALA A 96 24.70 -12.29 -6.63
C ALA A 96 23.97 -12.70 -5.34
N PHE A 97 22.87 -11.99 -4.99
CA PHE A 97 22.06 -12.31 -3.83
C PHE A 97 21.42 -13.70 -3.95
N ILE A 98 20.84 -14.05 -5.10
CA ILE A 98 20.24 -15.37 -5.34
C ILE A 98 21.30 -16.48 -5.17
N VAL A 99 22.50 -16.30 -5.75
CA VAL A 99 23.59 -17.28 -5.63
C VAL A 99 24.03 -17.43 -4.18
N ILE A 100 24.32 -16.33 -3.47
CA ILE A 100 24.71 -16.36 -2.06
C ILE A 100 23.62 -17.03 -1.22
N PHE A 101 22.36 -16.67 -1.44
CA PHE A 101 21.23 -17.16 -0.66
C PHE A 101 20.92 -18.65 -0.94
N TRP A 102 21.25 -19.15 -2.13
CA TRP A 102 21.18 -20.59 -2.43
C TRP A 102 22.06 -21.41 -1.50
N PHE A 103 23.27 -20.95 -1.22
CA PHE A 103 24.22 -21.65 -0.34
C PHE A 103 23.99 -21.38 1.14
N THR A 104 23.56 -20.17 1.51
CA THR A 104 23.43 -19.75 2.92
C THR A 104 22.02 -19.85 3.47
N GLY A 105 21.01 -19.96 2.62
CA GLY A 105 19.61 -19.89 3.04
C GLY A 105 19.17 -21.06 3.90
N ASN A 106 19.53 -22.29 3.53
CA ASN A 106 19.17 -23.49 4.33
C ASN A 106 19.71 -23.41 5.78
N PRO A 107 21.00 -23.20 6.03
CA PRO A 107 21.52 -23.06 7.41
C PRO A 107 20.91 -21.86 8.12
N PHE A 108 20.70 -20.74 7.45
CA PHE A 108 20.07 -19.56 8.03
C PHE A 108 18.64 -19.84 8.50
N PHE A 109 17.80 -20.42 7.64
CA PHE A 109 16.40 -20.74 8.00
C PHE A 109 16.28 -21.87 9.02
N LYS A 110 17.24 -22.79 9.07
CA LYS A 110 17.31 -23.79 10.15
C LYS A 110 17.50 -23.11 11.51
N VAL A 111 18.47 -22.22 11.62
CA VAL A 111 18.70 -21.45 12.87
C VAL A 111 17.50 -20.56 13.20
N LEU A 112 16.90 -19.91 12.20
CA LEU A 112 15.72 -19.07 12.39
C LEU A 112 14.53 -19.85 12.95
N ASN A 113 14.27 -21.06 12.39
CA ASN A 113 13.22 -21.94 12.85
C ASN A 113 13.50 -22.45 14.27
N ASP A 114 14.73 -22.83 14.58
CA ASP A 114 15.11 -23.36 15.89
C ASP A 114 15.01 -22.30 16.99
N VAL A 115 15.32 -21.04 16.66
CA VAL A 115 15.34 -19.94 17.65
C VAL A 115 13.98 -19.23 17.75
N LEU A 116 13.38 -18.85 16.61
CA LEU A 116 12.21 -17.96 16.58
C LEU A 116 10.90 -18.69 16.27
N TYR A 117 10.94 -19.77 15.48
CA TYR A 117 9.72 -20.42 14.96
C TYR A 117 9.67 -21.92 15.28
N LYS A 118 9.99 -22.29 16.51
CA LYS A 118 9.98 -23.68 16.96
C LYS A 118 8.67 -24.40 16.61
N GLY A 119 8.78 -25.47 15.80
CA GLY A 119 7.64 -26.29 15.38
C GLY A 119 6.79 -25.74 14.23
N LYS A 120 7.14 -24.58 13.64
CA LYS A 120 6.34 -23.93 12.58
C LYS A 120 6.93 -24.03 11.18
N ASN A 121 8.13 -24.59 11.06
CA ASN A 121 8.84 -24.98 9.84
C ASN A 121 8.65 -24.06 8.63
N ILE A 122 9.26 -22.87 8.66
CA ILE A 122 9.42 -22.09 7.44
C ILE A 122 10.38 -22.83 6.53
N VAL A 123 9.84 -23.43 5.46
CA VAL A 123 10.60 -24.31 4.56
C VAL A 123 11.40 -23.47 3.57
N PHE A 124 12.73 -23.54 3.65
CA PHE A 124 13.61 -22.78 2.75
C PHE A 124 13.43 -23.23 1.29
N SER A 125 13.65 -24.52 1.00
CA SER A 125 13.49 -25.05 -0.35
C SER A 125 12.20 -25.90 -0.41
N PRO A 126 11.29 -25.63 -1.36
CA PRO A 126 11.43 -24.67 -2.46
C PRO A 126 10.91 -23.24 -2.15
N TRP A 127 10.09 -23.04 -1.11
CA TRP A 127 9.18 -21.89 -1.01
C TRP A 127 9.88 -20.56 -0.75
N VAL A 128 10.76 -20.49 0.24
CA VAL A 128 11.51 -19.26 0.52
C VAL A 128 12.42 -18.90 -0.65
N PHE A 129 13.09 -19.89 -1.24
CA PHE A 129 13.96 -19.67 -2.40
C PHE A 129 13.17 -19.13 -3.60
N MET A 130 12.01 -19.71 -3.90
CA MET A 130 11.11 -19.18 -4.94
C MET A 130 10.66 -17.76 -4.65
N SER A 131 10.44 -17.41 -3.38
CA SER A 131 10.11 -16.04 -2.95
C SER A 131 11.23 -15.06 -3.26
N VAL A 132 12.50 -15.45 -3.07
CA VAL A 132 13.68 -14.63 -3.39
C VAL A 132 13.82 -14.41 -4.90
N VAL A 133 13.68 -15.48 -5.69
CA VAL A 133 13.75 -15.38 -7.15
C VAL A 133 12.60 -14.52 -7.70
N THR A 134 11.40 -14.68 -7.17
CA THR A 134 10.23 -13.84 -7.51
C THR A 134 10.49 -12.37 -7.16
N ALA A 135 11.10 -12.10 -5.99
CA ALA A 135 11.46 -10.75 -5.56
C ALA A 135 12.42 -10.07 -6.53
N PHE A 136 13.40 -10.80 -7.06
CA PHE A 136 14.34 -10.32 -8.07
C PHE A 136 13.60 -9.86 -9.33
N PHE A 137 12.76 -10.69 -9.91
CA PHE A 137 12.01 -10.33 -11.12
C PHE A 137 11.06 -9.15 -10.89
N ASN A 138 10.38 -9.12 -9.74
CA ASN A 138 9.49 -8.03 -9.37
C ASN A 138 10.26 -6.71 -9.13
N SER A 139 11.47 -6.76 -8.57
CA SER A 139 12.33 -5.60 -8.36
C SER A 139 12.69 -4.94 -9.69
N TYR A 140 13.14 -5.75 -10.66
CA TYR A 140 13.43 -5.29 -12.01
C TYR A 140 12.18 -4.72 -12.70
N PHE A 141 11.08 -5.48 -12.69
CA PHE A 141 9.83 -5.08 -13.32
C PHE A 141 9.30 -3.74 -12.78
N LYS A 142 9.32 -3.55 -11.46
CA LYS A 142 8.90 -2.31 -10.80
C LYS A 142 9.76 -1.12 -11.27
N THR A 143 11.09 -1.30 -11.33
CA THR A 143 12.00 -0.25 -11.80
C THR A 143 11.72 0.12 -13.26
N TYR A 144 11.52 -0.87 -14.13
CA TYR A 144 11.24 -0.64 -15.55
C TYR A 144 9.86 0.01 -15.78
N THR A 145 8.82 -0.43 -15.09
CA THR A 145 7.49 0.16 -15.21
C THR A 145 7.44 1.59 -14.68
N ASN A 146 8.15 1.90 -13.60
CA ASN A 146 8.30 3.27 -13.14
C ASN A 146 9.00 4.15 -14.19
N LEU A 147 10.04 3.64 -14.85
CA LEU A 147 10.70 4.35 -15.95
C LEU A 147 9.71 4.65 -17.09
N LEU A 148 8.84 3.72 -17.47
CA LEU A 148 7.82 3.93 -18.51
C LEU A 148 6.83 5.05 -18.18
N VAL A 149 6.50 5.25 -16.90
CA VAL A 149 5.67 6.37 -16.45
C VAL A 149 6.35 7.70 -16.76
N TYR A 150 7.63 7.82 -16.42
CA TYR A 150 8.40 9.05 -16.65
C TYR A 150 8.75 9.26 -18.13
N GLN A 151 8.86 8.20 -18.91
CA GLN A 151 8.93 8.26 -20.38
C GLN A 151 7.60 8.64 -21.04
N GLN A 152 6.50 8.74 -20.27
CA GLN A 152 5.16 9.00 -20.79
C GLN A 152 4.70 7.99 -21.85
N ARG A 153 4.98 6.68 -21.60
CA ARG A 153 4.59 5.57 -22.49
C ARG A 153 3.43 4.75 -21.90
N PRO A 154 2.21 5.30 -21.82
CA PRO A 154 1.08 4.65 -21.14
C PRO A 154 0.65 3.34 -21.78
N ALA A 155 0.74 3.20 -23.11
CA ALA A 155 0.36 1.96 -23.80
C ALA A 155 1.27 0.80 -23.44
N LYS A 156 2.61 1.02 -23.43
CA LYS A 156 3.59 -0.02 -23.07
C LYS A 156 3.45 -0.41 -21.58
N TYR A 157 3.25 0.59 -20.71
CA TYR A 157 2.96 0.39 -19.30
C TYR A 157 1.69 -0.45 -19.10
N PHE A 158 0.61 -0.12 -19.80
CA PHE A 158 -0.66 -0.83 -19.75
C PHE A 158 -0.49 -2.31 -20.10
N TRP A 159 0.05 -2.61 -21.29
CA TRP A 159 0.15 -4.00 -21.76
C TRP A 159 1.07 -4.87 -20.92
N LEU A 160 2.19 -4.33 -20.42
CA LEU A 160 3.08 -5.08 -19.54
C LEU A 160 2.42 -5.42 -18.19
N ASN A 161 1.68 -4.49 -17.60
CA ASN A 161 0.98 -4.75 -16.33
C ASN A 161 -0.21 -5.71 -16.53
N ILE A 162 -0.97 -5.61 -17.62
CA ILE A 162 -2.03 -6.56 -17.95
C ILE A 162 -1.45 -7.96 -18.19
N TYR A 163 -0.35 -8.06 -18.93
CA TYR A 163 0.32 -9.34 -19.17
C TYR A 163 0.75 -9.99 -17.86
N ASN A 164 1.40 -9.23 -16.95
CA ASN A 164 1.78 -9.71 -15.64
C ASN A 164 0.55 -10.16 -14.81
N PHE A 165 -0.52 -9.35 -14.81
CA PHE A 165 -1.76 -9.64 -14.10
C PHE A 165 -2.40 -10.94 -14.58
N VAL A 166 -2.55 -11.11 -15.90
CA VAL A 166 -3.17 -12.30 -16.51
C VAL A 166 -2.33 -13.55 -16.25
N LEU A 167 -1.01 -13.46 -16.39
CA LEU A 167 -0.11 -14.58 -16.09
C LEU A 167 -0.18 -14.99 -14.62
N THR A 168 -0.13 -14.01 -13.71
CA THR A 168 -0.17 -14.30 -12.27
C THR A 168 -1.47 -15.00 -11.88
N ILE A 169 -2.61 -14.48 -12.33
CA ILE A 169 -3.91 -15.08 -12.02
C ILE A 169 -4.07 -16.42 -12.74
N GLY A 170 -3.79 -16.48 -14.04
CA GLY A 170 -4.00 -17.69 -14.84
C GLY A 170 -3.19 -18.87 -14.34
N ILE A 171 -1.88 -18.68 -14.10
CA ILE A 171 -1.00 -19.76 -13.62
C ILE A 171 -1.35 -20.14 -12.16
N SER A 172 -1.65 -19.15 -11.31
CA SER A 172 -2.04 -19.41 -9.92
C SER A 172 -3.33 -20.24 -9.86
N LEU A 173 -4.35 -19.87 -10.63
CA LEU A 173 -5.61 -20.61 -10.69
C LEU A 173 -5.42 -22.00 -11.29
N ALA A 174 -4.73 -22.12 -12.41
CA ALA A 174 -4.45 -23.41 -13.02
C ALA A 174 -3.75 -24.33 -12.02
N GLY A 175 -2.72 -23.83 -11.32
CA GLY A 175 -2.00 -24.61 -10.32
C GLY A 175 -2.85 -24.98 -9.08
N LEU A 176 -3.76 -24.09 -8.63
CA LEU A 176 -4.68 -24.38 -7.52
C LEU A 176 -5.69 -25.49 -7.87
N TYR A 177 -6.18 -25.52 -9.10
CA TYR A 177 -7.09 -26.58 -9.55
C TYR A 177 -6.39 -27.90 -9.84
N LEU A 178 -5.16 -27.87 -10.36
CA LEU A 178 -4.38 -29.07 -10.64
C LEU A 178 -3.77 -29.70 -9.37
N TYR A 179 -3.40 -28.86 -8.40
CA TYR A 179 -2.75 -29.26 -7.14
C TYR A 179 -3.46 -28.59 -5.95
N PRO A 180 -4.72 -28.98 -5.64
CA PRO A 180 -5.49 -28.40 -4.55
C PRO A 180 -4.80 -28.64 -3.20
N GLN A 181 -5.02 -27.74 -2.26
CA GLN A 181 -4.45 -27.80 -0.90
C GLN A 181 -2.91 -27.82 -0.88
N THR A 182 -2.28 -27.17 -1.86
CA THR A 182 -0.81 -27.01 -1.91
C THR A 182 -0.42 -25.59 -2.29
N LEU A 183 0.80 -25.20 -1.89
CA LEU A 183 1.38 -23.88 -2.25
C LEU A 183 1.88 -23.83 -3.71
N ILE A 184 1.83 -24.93 -4.45
CA ILE A 184 2.36 -25.04 -5.82
C ILE A 184 1.74 -23.95 -6.71
N GLY A 185 0.40 -23.92 -6.80
CA GLY A 185 -0.30 -22.96 -7.67
C GLY A 185 0.08 -21.49 -7.40
N PRO A 186 -0.11 -20.99 -6.16
CA PRO A 186 0.21 -19.61 -5.82
C PRO A 186 1.68 -19.24 -5.99
N MET A 187 2.61 -20.13 -5.61
CA MET A 187 4.05 -19.84 -5.66
C MET A 187 4.60 -19.90 -7.08
N TYR A 188 4.25 -20.94 -7.86
CA TYR A 188 4.62 -21.01 -9.27
C TYR A 188 3.93 -19.92 -10.11
N GLY A 189 2.69 -19.56 -9.79
CA GLY A 189 2.01 -18.46 -10.46
C GLY A 189 2.78 -17.14 -10.38
N ARG A 190 3.32 -16.85 -9.21
CA ARG A 190 4.16 -15.66 -8.98
C ARG A 190 5.55 -15.77 -9.63
N LEU A 191 6.18 -16.92 -9.51
CA LEU A 191 7.51 -17.15 -10.07
C LEU A 191 7.49 -17.09 -11.60
N LEU A 192 6.61 -17.87 -12.23
CA LEU A 192 6.57 -17.97 -13.70
C LEU A 192 6.05 -16.68 -14.35
N SER A 193 5.10 -15.98 -13.72
CA SER A 193 4.72 -14.64 -14.18
C SER A 193 5.88 -13.66 -14.08
N GLY A 194 6.66 -13.72 -12.98
CA GLY A 194 7.88 -12.94 -12.80
C GLY A 194 8.92 -13.21 -13.90
N VAL A 195 9.19 -14.47 -14.20
CA VAL A 195 10.10 -14.88 -15.32
C VAL A 195 9.60 -14.35 -16.65
N GLY A 196 8.30 -14.57 -16.95
CA GLY A 196 7.70 -14.15 -18.23
C GLY A 196 7.78 -12.63 -18.43
N ILE A 197 7.42 -11.87 -17.40
CA ILE A 197 7.43 -10.40 -17.50
C ILE A 197 8.85 -9.83 -17.49
N PHE A 198 9.78 -10.46 -16.75
CA PHE A 198 11.18 -10.11 -16.81
C PHE A 198 11.73 -10.28 -18.23
N GLY A 199 11.50 -11.44 -18.87
CA GLY A 199 11.97 -11.71 -20.23
C GLY A 199 11.48 -10.66 -21.24
N VAL A 200 10.17 -10.37 -21.24
CA VAL A 200 9.59 -9.38 -22.16
C VAL A 200 10.10 -7.97 -21.87
N SER A 201 10.12 -7.54 -20.61
CA SER A 201 10.55 -6.19 -20.25
C SER A 201 12.05 -6.00 -20.45
N PHE A 202 12.86 -7.05 -20.22
CA PHE A 202 14.31 -7.04 -20.46
C PHE A 202 14.65 -6.90 -21.94
N LEU A 203 13.95 -7.60 -22.82
CA LEU A 203 14.12 -7.46 -24.26
C LEU A 203 13.82 -6.03 -24.76
N PHE A 204 12.77 -5.41 -24.22
CA PHE A 204 12.47 -4.02 -24.52
C PHE A 204 13.53 -3.06 -23.99
N PHE A 205 14.01 -3.30 -22.79
CA PHE A 205 15.07 -2.51 -22.17
C PHE A 205 16.38 -2.62 -22.96
N ALA A 206 16.82 -3.84 -23.29
CA ALA A 206 18.06 -4.10 -24.01
C ALA A 206 18.08 -3.42 -25.39
N LYS A 207 16.95 -3.43 -26.11
CA LYS A 207 16.83 -2.73 -27.40
C LYS A 207 16.92 -1.21 -27.28
N GLU A 208 16.46 -0.64 -26.15
CA GLU A 208 16.39 0.82 -25.99
C GLU A 208 17.66 1.42 -25.37
N PHE A 209 18.22 0.78 -24.35
CA PHE A 209 19.35 1.32 -23.56
C PHE A 209 20.65 0.57 -23.75
N GLY A 210 20.62 -0.67 -24.24
CA GLY A 210 21.80 -1.52 -24.37
C GLY A 210 22.42 -1.89 -23.01
N PHE A 211 23.73 -2.26 -23.03
CA PHE A 211 24.46 -2.81 -21.87
C PHE A 211 25.74 -2.03 -21.56
N LYS A 212 25.65 -0.71 -21.47
CA LYS A 212 26.79 0.13 -21.09
C LYS A 212 26.88 0.28 -19.59
N PHE A 213 28.00 -0.13 -18.99
CA PHE A 213 28.27 0.01 -17.56
C PHE A 213 29.40 1.02 -17.32
N ARG A 214 29.14 2.02 -16.46
CA ARG A 214 30.07 3.08 -16.11
C ARG A 214 30.15 3.24 -14.59
N THR A 215 31.29 2.93 -14.00
CA THR A 215 31.53 3.00 -12.55
C THR A 215 31.36 4.40 -11.98
N GLY A 216 31.58 5.44 -12.78
CA GLY A 216 31.43 6.84 -12.36
C GLY A 216 30.01 7.22 -11.85
N TYR A 217 28.97 6.45 -12.20
CA TYR A 217 27.60 6.70 -11.71
C TYR A 217 27.30 6.04 -10.35
N LEU A 218 28.13 5.08 -9.89
CA LEU A 218 27.82 4.25 -8.71
C LEU A 218 27.67 5.09 -7.44
N LYS A 219 28.56 6.06 -7.22
CA LYS A 219 28.50 6.94 -6.04
C LYS A 219 27.17 7.71 -5.98
N GLY A 220 26.76 8.31 -7.09
CA GLY A 220 25.50 9.04 -7.17
C GLY A 220 24.26 8.16 -6.99
N ILE A 221 24.31 6.93 -7.53
CA ILE A 221 23.25 5.92 -7.31
C ILE A 221 23.14 5.61 -5.83
N PHE A 222 24.24 5.30 -5.15
CA PHE A 222 24.26 4.92 -3.76
C PHE A 222 23.78 6.05 -2.83
N GLU A 223 24.29 7.26 -3.02
CA GLU A 223 23.94 8.44 -2.23
C GLU A 223 22.44 8.79 -2.33
N PHE A 224 21.85 8.60 -3.52
CA PHE A 224 20.41 8.84 -3.72
C PHE A 224 19.54 7.69 -3.18
N CYS A 225 19.93 6.44 -3.46
CA CYS A 225 19.11 5.28 -3.17
C CYS A 225 19.07 4.92 -1.69
N TYR A 226 20.16 5.12 -0.93
CA TYR A 226 20.27 4.71 0.47
C TYR A 226 19.16 5.29 1.38
N PRO A 227 18.83 6.60 1.34
CA PRO A 227 17.73 7.16 2.15
C PRO A 227 16.36 6.59 1.76
N PHE A 228 16.11 6.34 0.47
CA PHE A 228 14.87 5.72 -0.01
C PHE A 228 14.76 4.26 0.43
N PHE A 229 15.85 3.52 0.38
CA PHE A 229 15.90 2.15 0.88
C PHE A 229 15.50 2.07 2.35
N LEU A 230 16.12 2.88 3.21
CA LEU A 230 15.78 2.94 4.64
C LEU A 230 14.31 3.29 4.86
N PHE A 231 13.80 4.28 4.14
CA PHE A 231 12.40 4.66 4.22
C PHE A 231 11.46 3.50 3.84
N MET A 232 11.73 2.79 2.74
CA MET A 232 10.93 1.66 2.29
C MET A 232 11.00 0.46 3.24
N LEU A 233 12.17 0.21 3.83
CA LEU A 233 12.35 -0.84 4.84
C LEU A 233 11.52 -0.54 6.10
N LEU A 234 11.58 0.68 6.61
CA LEU A 234 10.79 1.12 7.77
C LEU A 234 9.29 1.08 7.47
N PHE A 235 8.89 1.48 6.26
CA PHE A 235 7.52 1.42 5.82
C PHE A 235 7.01 -0.03 5.76
N TRP A 236 7.85 -0.97 5.29
CA TRP A 236 7.51 -2.39 5.26
C TRP A 236 7.35 -2.95 6.69
N ILE A 237 8.26 -2.64 7.61
CA ILE A 237 8.18 -3.04 9.03
C ILE A 237 6.86 -2.55 9.64
N LEU A 238 6.52 -1.27 9.45
CA LEU A 238 5.28 -0.67 9.98
C LEU A 238 4.00 -1.37 9.52
N ASN A 239 4.01 -1.96 8.32
CA ASN A 239 2.78 -2.51 7.75
C ASN A 239 2.72 -4.04 7.77
N ASN A 240 3.83 -4.75 8.07
CA ASN A 240 3.87 -6.19 7.83
C ASN A 240 4.52 -7.01 8.96
N ILE A 241 5.25 -6.40 9.89
CA ILE A 241 6.01 -7.12 10.91
C ILE A 241 5.10 -7.92 11.88
N ASP A 242 3.88 -7.47 12.08
CA ASP A 242 2.88 -8.10 12.93
C ASP A 242 2.59 -9.55 12.55
N ARG A 243 2.57 -9.92 11.24
CA ARG A 243 2.36 -11.31 10.80
C ARG A 243 3.49 -12.24 11.25
N TYR A 244 4.72 -11.77 11.24
CA TYR A 244 5.87 -12.53 11.72
C TYR A 244 5.84 -12.71 13.25
N ILE A 245 5.35 -11.70 13.97
CA ILE A 245 5.17 -11.76 15.43
C ILE A 245 3.98 -12.67 15.77
N ILE A 246 2.88 -12.61 15.00
CA ILE A 246 1.76 -13.56 15.14
C ILE A 246 2.27 -15.00 14.91
N LEU A 247 3.03 -15.24 13.84
CA LEU A 247 3.61 -16.55 13.58
C LEU A 247 4.52 -17.03 14.72
N HIS A 248 5.24 -16.11 15.37
CA HIS A 248 6.09 -16.45 16.51
C HIS A 248 5.28 -16.93 17.72
N PHE A 249 4.25 -16.19 18.11
CA PHE A 249 3.46 -16.50 19.32
C PHE A 249 2.34 -17.53 19.11
N PHE A 250 1.78 -17.60 17.89
CA PHE A 250 0.64 -18.47 17.53
C PHE A 250 1.02 -19.44 16.42
N ASP A 251 0.18 -19.59 15.40
CA ASP A 251 0.30 -20.55 14.31
C ASP A 251 0.06 -19.92 12.92
N GLN A 252 0.16 -20.73 11.90
CA GLN A 252 -0.04 -20.35 10.52
C GLN A 252 -1.49 -19.94 10.24
N THR A 253 -2.46 -20.66 10.79
CA THR A 253 -3.88 -20.33 10.68
C THR A 253 -4.18 -18.93 11.22
N SER A 254 -3.61 -18.58 12.37
CA SER A 254 -3.74 -17.23 12.97
C SER A 254 -3.21 -16.13 12.05
N VAL A 255 -2.08 -16.37 11.38
CA VAL A 255 -1.56 -15.45 10.35
C VAL A 255 -2.55 -15.31 9.20
N GLY A 256 -3.11 -16.43 8.73
CA GLY A 256 -4.09 -16.46 7.64
C GLY A 256 -5.35 -15.67 7.97
N ILE A 257 -5.94 -15.88 9.16
CA ILE A 257 -7.14 -15.15 9.62
C ILE A 257 -6.86 -13.64 9.70
N TYR A 258 -5.73 -13.26 10.29
CA TYR A 258 -5.36 -11.84 10.43
C TYR A 258 -5.10 -11.18 9.07
N ASP A 259 -4.31 -11.82 8.21
CA ASP A 259 -4.02 -11.26 6.87
C ASP A 259 -5.25 -11.21 5.98
N PHE A 260 -6.18 -12.16 6.12
CA PHE A 260 -7.48 -12.13 5.46
C PHE A 260 -8.25 -10.84 5.82
N ALA A 261 -8.35 -10.50 7.11
CA ALA A 261 -8.99 -9.25 7.55
C ALA A 261 -8.31 -8.02 6.95
N VAL A 262 -6.97 -8.01 6.91
CA VAL A 262 -6.21 -6.92 6.27
C VAL A 262 -6.49 -6.84 4.77
N LYS A 263 -6.51 -7.96 4.05
CA LYS A 263 -6.82 -8.00 2.61
C LYS A 263 -8.24 -7.51 2.32
N CYS A 264 -9.21 -7.90 3.13
CA CYS A 264 -10.57 -7.37 3.04
C CYS A 264 -10.65 -5.86 3.29
N SER A 265 -9.69 -5.26 3.99
CA SER A 265 -9.65 -3.81 4.26
C SER A 265 -8.97 -2.99 3.14
N LEU A 266 -8.23 -3.60 2.22
CA LEU A 266 -7.49 -2.93 1.14
C LEU A 266 -8.34 -2.04 0.22
N PRO A 267 -9.61 -2.36 -0.14
CA PRO A 267 -10.42 -1.49 -0.99
C PRO A 267 -10.54 -0.05 -0.47
N ILE A 268 -10.55 0.15 0.85
CA ILE A 268 -10.53 1.51 1.44
C ILE A 268 -9.23 2.25 1.07
N GLU A 269 -8.10 1.56 1.08
CA GLU A 269 -6.82 2.15 0.69
C GLU A 269 -6.82 2.59 -0.78
N PHE A 270 -7.43 1.83 -1.69
CA PHE A 270 -7.57 2.23 -3.09
C PHE A 270 -8.37 3.53 -3.24
N VAL A 271 -9.49 3.64 -2.52
CA VAL A 271 -10.29 4.87 -2.54
C VAL A 271 -9.48 6.05 -1.99
N GLN A 272 -8.71 5.84 -0.91
CA GLN A 272 -7.83 6.86 -0.35
C GLN A 272 -6.77 7.32 -1.35
N LEU A 273 -6.05 6.40 -1.98
CA LEU A 273 -5.01 6.72 -2.96
C LEU A 273 -5.57 7.51 -4.15
N GLY A 274 -6.74 7.10 -4.65
CA GLY A 274 -7.42 7.80 -5.74
C GLY A 274 -7.81 9.24 -5.39
N LEU A 275 -8.46 9.43 -4.24
CA LEU A 275 -8.88 10.74 -3.76
C LEU A 275 -7.69 11.65 -3.42
N MET A 276 -6.67 11.13 -2.75
CA MET A 276 -5.46 11.87 -2.44
C MET A 276 -4.70 12.28 -3.69
N GLY A 277 -4.58 11.38 -4.67
CA GLY A 277 -3.99 11.69 -5.97
C GLY A 277 -4.69 12.85 -6.70
N ALA A 278 -6.01 12.99 -6.53
CA ALA A 278 -6.78 14.10 -7.08
C ALA A 278 -6.64 15.41 -6.30
N ILE A 279 -6.53 15.35 -4.98
CA ILE A 279 -6.54 16.52 -4.09
C ILE A 279 -5.13 17.15 -3.95
N MET A 280 -4.07 16.34 -3.86
CA MET A 280 -2.72 16.84 -3.57
C MET A 280 -2.17 17.87 -4.55
N PRO A 281 -2.31 17.72 -5.88
CA PRO A 281 -1.88 18.77 -6.81
C PRO A 281 -2.61 20.10 -6.60
N THR A 282 -3.91 20.04 -6.26
CA THR A 282 -4.71 21.23 -5.96
C THR A 282 -4.21 21.91 -4.68
N VAL A 283 -3.93 21.14 -3.63
CA VAL A 283 -3.39 21.65 -2.35
C VAL A 283 -2.04 22.34 -2.56
N PHE A 284 -1.13 21.75 -3.34
CA PHE A 284 0.18 22.32 -3.61
C PHE A 284 0.08 23.63 -4.42
N ASN A 285 -0.82 23.71 -5.39
CA ASN A 285 -1.07 24.94 -6.13
C ASN A 285 -1.65 26.05 -5.22
N ILE A 286 -2.61 25.72 -4.34
CA ILE A 286 -3.16 26.67 -3.37
C ILE A 286 -2.06 27.21 -2.46
N TRP A 287 -1.15 26.37 -1.96
CA TRP A 287 -0.02 26.81 -1.12
C TRP A 287 1.00 27.65 -1.88
N LYS A 288 1.15 27.43 -3.19
CA LYS A 288 2.04 28.22 -4.05
C LYS A 288 1.45 29.60 -4.40
N ASP A 289 0.15 29.65 -4.69
CA ASP A 289 -0.49 30.81 -5.32
C ASP A 289 -1.14 31.76 -4.30
N LYS A 290 -1.40 31.31 -3.07
CA LYS A 290 -2.13 32.06 -2.04
C LYS A 290 -1.31 32.31 -0.78
N ASN A 291 -1.65 33.40 -0.08
CA ASN A 291 -1.07 33.64 1.24
C ASN A 291 -1.50 32.55 2.25
N LEU A 292 -0.77 32.44 3.38
CA LEU A 292 -0.96 31.35 4.35
C LEU A 292 -2.37 31.34 4.97
N LYS A 293 -3.01 32.50 5.16
CA LYS A 293 -4.34 32.59 5.77
C LYS A 293 -5.44 32.08 4.83
N GLU A 294 -5.42 32.51 3.57
CA GLU A 294 -6.38 32.07 2.55
C GLU A 294 -6.19 30.58 2.19
N SER A 295 -4.92 30.17 2.03
CA SER A 295 -4.60 28.77 1.73
C SER A 295 -5.02 27.84 2.86
N THR A 296 -4.90 28.27 4.14
CA THR A 296 -5.36 27.49 5.30
C THR A 296 -6.86 27.20 5.23
N LEU A 297 -7.67 28.21 4.93
CA LEU A 297 -9.12 28.02 4.82
C LEU A 297 -9.51 27.08 3.67
N GLU A 298 -8.91 27.27 2.52
CA GLU A 298 -9.25 26.51 1.32
C GLU A 298 -8.77 25.07 1.41
N VAL A 299 -7.53 24.82 1.84
CA VAL A 299 -6.99 23.46 2.00
C VAL A 299 -7.73 22.68 3.09
N ASN A 300 -8.09 23.33 4.21
CA ASN A 300 -8.92 22.67 5.23
C ASN A 300 -10.29 22.21 4.68
N ARG A 301 -10.90 22.94 3.73
CA ARG A 301 -12.14 22.50 3.08
C ARG A 301 -11.95 21.19 2.30
N TYR A 302 -10.84 21.05 1.55
CA TYR A 302 -10.54 19.82 0.85
C TYR A 302 -10.26 18.67 1.82
N TYR A 303 -9.46 18.90 2.86
CA TYR A 303 -9.14 17.87 3.87
C TYR A 303 -10.37 17.45 4.67
N ASN A 304 -11.21 18.41 5.09
CA ASN A 304 -12.46 18.11 5.78
C ASN A 304 -13.41 17.32 4.89
N GLY A 305 -13.57 17.71 3.62
CA GLY A 305 -14.43 16.97 2.67
C GLY A 305 -13.94 15.54 2.42
N PHE A 306 -12.62 15.35 2.29
CA PHE A 306 -12.03 14.02 2.21
C PHE A 306 -12.31 13.19 3.47
N THR A 307 -12.11 13.77 4.64
CA THR A 307 -12.39 13.11 5.92
C THR A 307 -13.86 12.73 6.04
N ALA A 308 -14.79 13.60 5.62
CA ALA A 308 -16.21 13.33 5.62
C ALA A 308 -16.59 12.09 4.77
N VAL A 309 -16.03 11.97 3.56
CA VAL A 309 -16.25 10.80 2.70
C VAL A 309 -15.83 9.51 3.40
N PHE A 310 -14.67 9.50 4.08
CA PHE A 310 -14.21 8.31 4.80
C PHE A 310 -15.04 7.99 6.03
N LEU A 311 -15.47 9.01 6.79
CA LEU A 311 -16.34 8.80 7.95
C LEU A 311 -17.68 8.22 7.55
N MET A 312 -18.27 8.66 6.45
CA MET A 312 -19.53 8.10 5.94
C MET A 312 -19.35 6.68 5.40
N SER A 313 -18.22 6.39 4.74
CA SER A 313 -17.95 5.07 4.16
C SER A 313 -17.58 4.02 5.20
N PHE A 314 -17.04 4.41 6.37
CA PHE A 314 -16.52 3.51 7.38
C PHE A 314 -17.57 2.55 7.94
N PRO A 315 -18.70 3.00 8.53
CA PRO A 315 -19.68 2.09 9.07
C PRO A 315 -20.36 1.25 8.00
N VAL A 316 -20.56 1.81 6.79
CA VAL A 316 -21.10 1.07 5.65
C VAL A 316 -20.16 -0.09 5.29
N TYR A 317 -18.87 0.18 5.25
CA TYR A 317 -17.88 -0.83 4.88
C TYR A 317 -17.76 -1.92 5.95
N VAL A 318 -17.77 -1.55 7.23
CA VAL A 318 -17.77 -2.50 8.36
C VAL A 318 -18.99 -3.40 8.32
N ALA A 319 -20.17 -2.86 8.00
CA ALA A 319 -21.40 -3.62 7.89
C ALA A 319 -21.47 -4.53 6.65
N MET A 320 -20.89 -4.10 5.52
CA MET A 320 -20.96 -4.83 4.26
C MET A 320 -20.07 -6.08 4.24
N ILE A 321 -18.88 -6.05 4.83
CA ILE A 321 -17.93 -7.15 4.74
C ILE A 321 -18.45 -8.46 5.32
N PRO A 322 -19.02 -8.51 6.53
CA PRO A 322 -19.61 -9.74 7.07
C PRO A 322 -20.78 -10.30 6.25
N LEU A 323 -21.44 -9.45 5.44
CA LEU A 323 -22.51 -9.87 4.52
C LEU A 323 -21.95 -10.43 3.20
N LEU A 324 -20.91 -9.80 2.66
CA LEU A 324 -20.37 -10.16 1.34
C LEU A 324 -19.38 -11.33 1.39
N VAL A 325 -18.59 -11.41 2.44
CA VAL A 325 -17.55 -12.46 2.57
C VAL A 325 -18.13 -13.86 2.53
N PRO A 326 -19.23 -14.22 3.25
CA PRO A 326 -19.80 -15.58 3.20
C PRO A 326 -20.31 -15.99 1.82
N LEU A 327 -20.63 -15.02 0.93
CA LEU A 327 -21.05 -15.32 -0.44
C LEU A 327 -19.89 -15.86 -1.30
N VAL A 328 -18.65 -15.52 -0.94
CA VAL A 328 -17.47 -15.79 -1.76
C VAL A 328 -16.49 -16.72 -1.07
N VAL A 329 -16.36 -16.65 0.26
CA VAL A 329 -15.49 -17.46 1.09
C VAL A 329 -16.32 -18.47 1.87
N LYS A 330 -16.17 -19.75 1.55
CA LYS A 330 -16.98 -20.83 2.14
C LYS A 330 -16.43 -21.36 3.46
N ASN A 331 -15.11 -21.21 3.70
CA ASN A 331 -14.48 -21.70 4.92
C ASN A 331 -14.80 -20.77 6.12
N PRO A 332 -15.57 -21.26 7.13
CA PRO A 332 -16.04 -20.44 8.24
C PRO A 332 -14.92 -19.99 9.21
N VAL A 333 -13.76 -20.60 9.16
CA VAL A 333 -12.61 -20.25 10.00
C VAL A 333 -12.22 -18.79 9.77
N TYR A 334 -12.34 -18.28 8.54
CA TYR A 334 -12.04 -16.88 8.22
C TYR A 334 -13.05 -15.88 8.79
N TYR A 335 -14.25 -16.32 9.18
CA TYR A 335 -15.24 -15.40 9.78
C TYR A 335 -14.83 -14.90 11.17
N GLN A 336 -13.88 -15.58 11.84
CA GLN A 336 -13.26 -15.06 13.05
C GLN A 336 -12.56 -13.72 12.81
N SER A 337 -12.18 -13.41 11.57
CA SER A 337 -11.58 -12.14 11.19
C SER A 337 -12.53 -10.94 11.35
N PHE A 338 -13.85 -11.16 11.39
CA PHE A 338 -14.84 -10.09 11.53
C PHE A 338 -14.72 -9.35 12.87
N ASP A 339 -14.22 -10.01 13.92
CA ASP A 339 -14.00 -9.38 15.23
C ASP A 339 -12.83 -8.35 15.18
N TYR A 340 -11.86 -8.56 14.28
CA TYR A 340 -10.68 -7.68 14.12
C TYR A 340 -10.89 -6.59 13.07
N PHE A 341 -11.82 -6.83 12.15
CA PHE A 341 -12.00 -6.05 10.94
C PHE A 341 -12.30 -4.56 11.19
N PRO A 342 -13.22 -4.15 12.09
CA PRO A 342 -13.53 -2.74 12.35
C PRO A 342 -12.29 -1.95 12.79
N ILE A 343 -11.43 -2.55 13.62
CA ILE A 343 -10.21 -1.92 14.13
C ILE A 343 -9.16 -1.78 13.04
N ILE A 344 -9.01 -2.79 12.17
CA ILE A 344 -8.10 -2.75 11.02
C ILE A 344 -8.53 -1.64 10.05
N VAL A 345 -9.83 -1.56 9.74
CA VAL A 345 -10.39 -0.52 8.86
C VAL A 345 -10.18 0.88 9.46
N ALA A 346 -10.38 1.05 10.76
CA ALA A 346 -10.09 2.30 11.45
C ALA A 346 -8.61 2.70 11.30
N GLY A 347 -7.69 1.73 11.37
CA GLY A 347 -6.27 1.92 11.10
C GLY A 347 -5.99 2.40 9.66
N PHE A 348 -6.70 1.87 8.66
CA PHE A 348 -6.58 2.34 7.27
C PHE A 348 -7.12 3.76 7.10
N ILE A 349 -8.22 4.11 7.77
CA ILE A 349 -8.74 5.49 7.73
C ILE A 349 -7.74 6.47 8.35
N SER A 350 -7.14 6.11 9.49
CA SER A 350 -6.08 6.91 10.12
C SER A 350 -4.90 7.16 9.18
N LYS A 351 -4.63 6.23 8.25
CA LYS A 351 -3.62 6.40 7.20
C LYS A 351 -3.91 7.59 6.26
N GLY A 352 -5.17 7.95 6.04
CA GLY A 352 -5.54 9.16 5.30
C GLY A 352 -5.02 10.44 5.95
N LEU A 353 -5.04 10.51 7.28
CA LEU A 353 -4.55 11.66 8.05
C LEU A 353 -3.03 11.84 7.93
N TYR A 354 -2.26 10.75 7.93
CA TYR A 354 -0.81 10.90 7.81
C TYR A 354 -0.40 11.53 6.48
N VAL A 355 -1.11 11.25 5.38
CA VAL A 355 -0.82 11.85 4.07
C VAL A 355 -1.07 13.35 4.09
N MET A 356 -2.11 13.83 4.79
CA MET A 356 -2.39 15.26 4.96
C MET A 356 -1.28 15.99 5.71
N PHE A 357 -0.74 15.36 6.76
CA PHE A 357 0.36 15.95 7.55
C PHE A 357 1.74 15.75 6.91
N LEU A 358 1.87 14.77 6.02
CA LEU A 358 3.06 14.57 5.20
C LEU A 358 3.19 15.66 4.11
N ALA A 359 2.07 16.10 3.54
CA ALA A 359 2.03 17.01 2.40
C ALA A 359 2.82 18.33 2.61
N PRO A 360 2.73 19.04 3.75
CA PRO A 360 3.54 20.25 3.99
C PRO A 360 5.05 19.97 3.97
N LEU A 361 5.49 18.84 4.52
CA LEU A 361 6.90 18.45 4.53
C LEU A 361 7.42 18.16 3.11
N MET A 362 6.57 17.55 2.28
CA MET A 362 6.88 17.33 0.86
C MET A 362 6.90 18.65 0.08
N PHE A 363 5.93 19.52 0.30
CA PHE A 363 5.87 20.85 -0.34
C PHE A 363 7.11 21.69 -0.05
N LEU A 364 7.61 21.68 1.19
CA LEU A 364 8.81 22.38 1.62
C LEU A 364 10.12 21.62 1.32
N SER A 365 10.06 20.45 0.67
CA SER A 365 11.22 19.59 0.42
C SER A 365 11.97 19.17 1.69
N LYS A 366 11.29 19.12 2.86
CA LYS A 366 11.86 18.71 4.16
C LYS A 366 11.77 17.21 4.37
N THR A 367 11.99 16.43 3.32
CA THR A 367 11.81 14.97 3.31
C THR A 367 12.84 14.19 4.16
N LYS A 368 13.98 14.80 4.49
CA LYS A 368 15.02 14.20 5.37
C LYS A 368 14.51 13.82 6.77
N ILE A 369 13.38 14.38 7.20
CA ILE A 369 12.78 14.12 8.52
C ILE A 369 11.89 12.87 8.50
N LEU A 370 11.41 12.48 7.33
CA LEU A 370 10.49 11.36 7.19
C LEU A 370 11.05 10.04 7.73
N PRO A 371 12.30 9.65 7.41
CA PRO A 371 12.87 8.43 7.98
C PRO A 371 12.85 8.40 9.51
N LEU A 372 13.05 9.54 10.18
CA LEU A 372 12.99 9.62 11.65
C LEU A 372 11.57 9.35 12.18
N ALA A 373 10.56 10.01 11.60
CA ALA A 373 9.17 9.79 12.01
C ALA A 373 8.72 8.33 11.79
N PHE A 374 9.14 7.73 10.68
CA PHE A 374 8.83 6.33 10.36
C PHE A 374 9.62 5.35 11.23
N ALA A 375 10.87 5.66 11.59
CA ALA A 375 11.66 4.83 12.50
C ALA A 375 11.05 4.78 13.90
N LEU A 376 10.65 5.92 14.45
CA LEU A 376 9.97 5.98 15.75
C LEU A 376 8.66 5.18 15.74
N ALA A 377 7.86 5.34 14.69
CA ALA A 377 6.62 4.57 14.55
C ALA A 377 6.90 3.06 14.37
N ALA A 378 7.96 2.67 13.63
CA ALA A 378 8.34 1.28 13.45
C ALA A 378 8.82 0.62 14.75
N ILE A 379 9.61 1.32 15.55
CA ILE A 379 10.03 0.85 16.89
C ILE A 379 8.80 0.60 17.77
N ILE A 380 7.85 1.54 17.78
CA ILE A 380 6.60 1.39 18.54
C ILE A 380 5.75 0.24 17.97
N GLN A 381 5.66 0.09 16.64
CA GLN A 381 4.96 -1.03 16.03
C GLN A 381 5.51 -2.37 16.52
N VAL A 382 6.83 -2.57 16.44
CA VAL A 382 7.46 -3.83 16.85
C VAL A 382 7.26 -4.07 18.35
N SER A 383 7.55 -3.06 19.19
CA SER A 383 7.45 -3.19 20.65
C SER A 383 6.01 -3.43 21.12
N ALA A 384 5.06 -2.66 20.58
CA ALA A 384 3.64 -2.84 20.87
C ALA A 384 3.12 -4.18 20.37
N SER A 385 3.53 -4.62 19.16
CA SER A 385 3.13 -5.92 18.65
C SER A 385 3.62 -7.08 19.52
N ILE A 386 4.89 -7.06 19.97
CA ILE A 386 5.42 -8.12 20.84
C ILE A 386 4.61 -8.19 22.16
N VAL A 387 4.34 -7.04 22.77
CA VAL A 387 3.63 -7.00 24.05
C VAL A 387 2.14 -7.33 23.88
N LEU A 388 1.46 -6.63 22.97
CA LEU A 388 0.00 -6.74 22.85
C LEU A 388 -0.44 -8.06 22.23
N ILE A 389 0.31 -8.62 21.28
CA ILE A 389 0.00 -9.94 20.71
C ILE A 389 0.15 -11.01 21.77
N LYS A 390 1.18 -10.95 22.60
CA LYS A 390 1.39 -11.92 23.69
C LYS A 390 0.21 -11.95 24.68
N TYR A 391 -0.38 -10.80 25.01
CA TYR A 391 -1.45 -10.70 26.02
C TYR A 391 -2.87 -10.74 25.44
N PHE A 392 -3.09 -10.24 24.21
CA PHE A 392 -4.41 -10.07 23.61
C PHE A 392 -4.59 -10.88 22.32
N GLY A 393 -3.64 -11.75 21.96
CA GLY A 393 -3.73 -12.56 20.75
C GLY A 393 -3.78 -11.71 19.49
N LEU A 394 -4.59 -12.14 18.51
CA LEU A 394 -4.75 -11.44 17.22
C LEU A 394 -5.33 -10.03 17.40
N MET A 395 -6.18 -9.81 18.41
CA MET A 395 -6.67 -8.47 18.74
C MET A 395 -5.53 -7.54 19.14
N GLY A 396 -4.51 -8.07 19.82
CA GLY A 396 -3.30 -7.33 20.16
C GLY A 396 -2.53 -6.82 18.94
N ALA A 397 -2.53 -7.54 17.82
CA ALA A 397 -1.93 -7.08 16.57
C ALA A 397 -2.67 -5.85 16.00
N THR A 398 -3.99 -5.85 16.07
CA THR A 398 -4.81 -4.71 15.61
C THR A 398 -4.58 -3.48 16.49
N TYR A 399 -4.50 -3.66 17.82
CA TYR A 399 -4.21 -2.58 18.76
C TYR A 399 -2.81 -2.00 18.53
N ALA A 400 -1.79 -2.84 18.34
CA ALA A 400 -0.43 -2.40 18.04
C ALA A 400 -0.40 -1.56 16.76
N THR A 401 -1.12 -1.98 15.73
CA THR A 401 -1.23 -1.26 14.47
C THR A 401 -1.88 0.12 14.65
N ILE A 402 -2.96 0.24 15.42
CA ILE A 402 -3.57 1.55 15.70
C ILE A 402 -2.62 2.44 16.48
N VAL A 403 -2.01 1.92 17.56
CA VAL A 403 -1.06 2.69 18.38
C VAL A 403 0.07 3.25 17.53
N SER A 404 0.70 2.43 16.70
CA SER A 404 1.78 2.89 15.82
C SER A 404 1.34 3.92 14.78
N LYS A 405 0.14 3.78 14.21
CA LYS A 405 -0.42 4.74 13.25
C LYS A 405 -0.77 6.07 13.93
N VAL A 406 -1.34 6.05 15.12
CA VAL A 406 -1.60 7.27 15.90
C VAL A 406 -0.28 7.99 16.21
N VAL A 407 0.74 7.26 16.62
CA VAL A 407 2.08 7.82 16.87
C VAL A 407 2.69 8.39 15.59
N GLN A 408 2.58 7.68 14.47
CA GLN A 408 3.04 8.17 13.16
C GLN A 408 2.35 9.49 12.78
N VAL A 409 1.03 9.56 12.91
CA VAL A 409 0.23 10.76 12.65
C VAL A 409 0.65 11.90 13.57
N PHE A 410 0.85 11.62 14.86
CA PHE A 410 1.29 12.61 15.86
C PHE A 410 2.65 13.21 15.51
N PHE A 411 3.65 12.39 15.18
CA PHE A 411 4.98 12.89 14.81
C PHE A 411 4.93 13.70 13.50
N LEU A 412 4.19 13.24 12.50
CA LEU A 412 4.06 13.98 11.25
C LEU A 412 3.33 15.30 11.44
N TYR A 413 2.28 15.34 12.27
CA TYR A 413 1.60 16.59 12.64
C TYR A 413 2.56 17.54 13.34
N PHE A 414 3.33 17.08 14.33
CA PHE A 414 4.28 17.89 15.06
C PHE A 414 5.38 18.48 14.16
N PHE A 415 6.00 17.63 13.33
CA PHE A 415 7.02 18.09 12.38
C PHE A 415 6.43 19.04 11.31
N SER A 416 5.26 18.70 10.79
CA SER A 416 4.57 19.57 9.83
C SER A 416 4.33 20.95 10.42
N LYS A 417 3.77 21.04 11.62
CA LYS A 417 3.50 22.32 12.31
C LYS A 417 4.77 23.12 12.63
N LYS A 418 5.88 22.44 12.94
CA LYS A 418 7.18 23.07 13.22
C LYS A 418 7.74 23.78 11.99
N TYR A 419 7.61 23.20 10.79
CA TYR A 419 8.19 23.74 9.55
C TYR A 419 7.23 24.56 8.72
N PHE A 420 5.93 24.33 8.84
CA PHE A 420 4.90 25.01 8.08
C PHE A 420 3.78 25.45 9.02
N LYS A 421 3.67 26.79 9.23
CA LYS A 421 2.71 27.39 10.17
C LYS A 421 1.24 27.28 9.72
N PHE A 422 0.90 26.21 9.01
CA PHE A 422 -0.46 25.92 8.57
C PHE A 422 -1.33 25.49 9.76
N GLN A 423 -2.54 26.04 9.84
CA GLN A 423 -3.50 25.68 10.90
C GLN A 423 -4.48 24.62 10.39
N PHE A 424 -4.28 23.40 10.81
CA PHE A 424 -5.22 22.31 10.54
C PHE A 424 -6.49 22.45 11.39
N ASN A 425 -7.64 22.11 10.82
CA ASN A 425 -8.89 22.05 11.57
C ASN A 425 -8.93 20.81 12.48
N PHE A 426 -8.35 20.92 13.68
CA PHE A 426 -8.18 19.82 14.62
C PHE A 426 -9.51 19.11 14.95
N ASN A 427 -10.59 19.88 15.15
CA ASN A 427 -11.89 19.32 15.52
C ASN A 427 -12.45 18.41 14.41
N LYS A 428 -12.47 18.90 13.16
CA LYS A 428 -13.00 18.17 12.01
C LYS A 428 -12.05 17.09 11.49
N LEU A 429 -10.74 17.24 11.64
CA LEU A 429 -9.77 16.29 11.10
C LEU A 429 -9.37 15.20 12.10
N ILE A 430 -9.42 15.47 13.41
CA ILE A 430 -8.94 14.54 14.44
C ILE A 430 -10.01 14.16 15.44
N LEU A 431 -10.61 15.14 16.16
CA LEU A 431 -11.54 14.83 17.26
C LEU A 431 -12.81 14.11 16.80
N LEU A 432 -13.47 14.62 15.79
CA LEU A 432 -14.71 14.03 15.30
C LEU A 432 -14.50 12.66 14.62
N PRO A 433 -13.46 12.48 13.75
CA PRO A 433 -13.11 11.16 13.26
C PRO A 433 -12.78 10.16 14.37
N ALA A 434 -11.97 10.55 15.35
CA ALA A 434 -11.65 9.68 16.50
C ALA A 434 -12.90 9.26 17.25
N PHE A 435 -13.82 10.19 17.52
CA PHE A 435 -15.09 9.90 18.18
C PHE A 435 -15.94 8.88 17.39
N TYR A 436 -16.11 9.06 16.07
CA TYR A 436 -16.89 8.14 15.25
C TYR A 436 -16.22 6.77 15.10
N LEU A 437 -14.88 6.72 14.96
CA LEU A 437 -14.17 5.45 14.92
C LEU A 437 -14.33 4.69 16.25
N LEU A 438 -14.22 5.38 17.38
CA LEU A 438 -14.42 4.78 18.70
C LEU A 438 -15.87 4.33 18.88
N LEU A 439 -16.86 5.10 18.42
CA LEU A 439 -18.27 4.73 18.48
C LEU A 439 -18.53 3.41 17.74
N VAL A 440 -18.04 3.28 16.51
CA VAL A 440 -18.22 2.05 15.71
C VAL A 440 -17.50 0.87 16.37
N ILE A 441 -16.26 1.04 16.81
CA ILE A 441 -15.49 -0.02 17.49
C ILE A 441 -16.20 -0.45 18.79
N PHE A 442 -16.69 0.51 19.57
CA PHE A 442 -17.40 0.23 20.81
C PHE A 442 -18.69 -0.58 20.55
N THR A 443 -19.46 -0.20 19.54
CA THR A 443 -20.69 -0.93 19.22
C THR A 443 -20.44 -2.34 18.73
N GLU A 444 -19.38 -2.58 17.95
CA GLU A 444 -18.97 -3.93 17.56
C GLU A 444 -18.55 -4.79 18.76
N ALA A 445 -17.87 -4.20 19.75
CA ALA A 445 -17.34 -4.93 20.89
C ALA A 445 -18.41 -5.28 21.95
N PHE A 446 -19.45 -4.43 22.14
CA PHE A 446 -20.33 -4.52 23.29
C PHE A 446 -21.78 -4.92 22.97
N PHE A 447 -22.21 -4.79 21.72
CA PHE A 447 -23.59 -5.16 21.39
C PHE A 447 -23.71 -6.64 21.00
N PRO A 448 -24.75 -7.36 21.51
CA PRO A 448 -25.00 -8.76 21.16
C PRO A 448 -25.22 -8.95 19.65
N ARG A 449 -24.67 -10.03 19.10
CA ARG A 449 -24.75 -10.34 17.64
C ARG A 449 -26.19 -10.50 17.15
N GLN A 450 -27.14 -10.86 17.99
CA GLN A 450 -28.55 -10.97 17.60
C GLN A 450 -29.18 -9.63 17.12
N TYR A 451 -28.70 -8.49 17.63
CA TYR A 451 -29.16 -7.17 17.22
C TYR A 451 -28.21 -6.48 16.24
N TRP A 452 -27.17 -7.19 15.78
CA TRP A 452 -26.05 -6.61 15.03
C TRP A 452 -26.52 -5.81 13.81
N TYR A 453 -27.43 -6.37 12.97
CA TYR A 453 -27.92 -5.67 11.77
C TYR A 453 -28.64 -4.37 12.11
N PHE A 454 -29.48 -4.39 13.13
CA PHE A 454 -30.22 -3.19 13.57
C PHE A 454 -29.24 -2.11 14.07
N VAL A 455 -28.29 -2.49 14.90
CA VAL A 455 -27.24 -1.58 15.43
C VAL A 455 -26.42 -0.98 14.30
N GLN A 456 -25.99 -1.80 13.31
CA GLN A 456 -25.24 -1.31 12.16
C GLN A 456 -26.02 -0.31 11.32
N VAL A 457 -27.29 -0.57 11.03
CA VAL A 457 -28.15 0.38 10.30
C VAL A 457 -28.26 1.69 11.05
N MET A 458 -28.49 1.65 12.37
CA MET A 458 -28.58 2.86 13.20
C MET A 458 -27.28 3.65 13.20
N ILE A 459 -26.13 2.98 13.31
CA ILE A 459 -24.81 3.63 13.25
C ILE A 459 -24.57 4.27 11.89
N ILE A 460 -24.86 3.56 10.79
CA ILE A 460 -24.75 4.09 9.44
C ILE A 460 -25.57 5.37 9.32
N LEU A 461 -26.83 5.36 9.78
CA LEU A 461 -27.69 6.52 9.73
C LEU A 461 -27.15 7.68 10.59
N ILE A 462 -26.77 7.41 11.84
CA ILE A 462 -26.27 8.43 12.78
C ILE A 462 -24.98 9.05 12.26
N VAL A 463 -23.99 8.22 11.88
CA VAL A 463 -22.70 8.72 11.40
C VAL A 463 -22.83 9.44 10.07
N SER A 464 -23.61 8.89 9.12
CA SER A 464 -23.80 9.51 7.80
C SER A 464 -24.55 10.84 7.91
N PHE A 465 -25.64 10.88 8.67
CA PHE A 465 -26.45 12.07 8.85
C PHE A 465 -25.69 13.19 9.57
N SER A 466 -25.09 12.87 10.73
CA SER A 466 -24.29 13.85 11.48
C SER A 466 -23.07 14.34 10.68
N THR A 467 -22.37 13.47 9.97
CA THR A 467 -21.25 13.85 9.09
C THR A 467 -21.74 14.75 7.96
N PHE A 468 -22.87 14.42 7.32
CA PHE A 468 -23.43 15.26 6.28
C PHE A 468 -23.72 16.68 6.77
N PHE A 469 -24.35 16.83 7.95
CA PHE A 469 -24.65 18.16 8.51
C PHE A 469 -23.39 18.94 8.90
N ILE A 470 -22.44 18.29 9.59
CA ILE A 470 -21.22 18.94 10.08
C ILE A 470 -20.29 19.36 8.93
N TYR A 471 -20.23 18.57 7.86
CA TYR A 471 -19.35 18.78 6.70
C TYR A 471 -20.10 19.23 5.44
N ARG A 472 -21.35 19.68 5.55
CA ARG A 472 -22.20 20.03 4.41
C ARG A 472 -21.52 20.95 3.40
N ASN A 473 -20.87 22.01 3.88
CA ASN A 473 -20.25 23.00 3.02
C ASN A 473 -19.05 22.42 2.25
N GLU A 474 -18.27 21.55 2.88
CA GLU A 474 -17.11 20.88 2.30
C GLU A 474 -17.54 19.80 1.29
N LEU A 475 -18.58 19.03 1.61
CA LEU A 475 -19.13 18.01 0.71
C LEU A 475 -19.75 18.63 -0.55
N MET A 476 -20.53 19.71 -0.40
CA MET A 476 -21.12 20.44 -1.54
C MET A 476 -20.05 21.02 -2.47
N LEU A 477 -18.91 21.47 -1.93
CA LEU A 477 -17.80 21.94 -2.72
C LEU A 477 -17.14 20.82 -3.54
N LEU A 478 -16.97 19.64 -2.96
CA LEU A 478 -16.44 18.47 -3.69
C LEU A 478 -17.41 18.02 -4.78
N ILE A 479 -18.71 17.90 -4.47
CA ILE A 479 -19.74 17.49 -5.43
C ILE A 479 -19.85 18.49 -6.58
N GLY A 480 -19.90 19.79 -6.30
CA GLY A 480 -20.01 20.86 -7.32
C GLY A 480 -18.81 20.95 -8.26
N LYS A 481 -17.62 20.54 -7.80
CA LYS A 481 -16.41 20.53 -8.63
C LYS A 481 -16.31 19.31 -9.55
N TYR A 482 -16.81 18.15 -9.12
CA TYR A 482 -16.67 16.88 -9.86
C TYR A 482 -17.96 16.43 -10.56
N LEU A 483 -19.13 16.91 -10.12
CA LEU A 483 -20.41 16.75 -10.77
C LEU A 483 -20.95 18.16 -11.08
N PRO A 484 -20.72 18.70 -12.28
CA PRO A 484 -21.30 19.99 -12.65
C PRO A 484 -22.83 19.85 -12.80
N LEU A 485 -23.52 19.90 -11.67
CA LEU A 485 -24.97 20.08 -11.65
C LEU A 485 -25.28 21.47 -12.20
N HIS A 486 -25.69 21.53 -13.45
CA HIS A 486 -26.22 22.71 -14.17
C HIS A 486 -25.47 24.04 -13.91
N LYS A 487 -24.52 24.40 -14.77
CA LYS A 487 -24.27 25.81 -15.07
C LYS A 487 -25.60 26.37 -15.66
N LYS A 488 -26.34 27.11 -14.86
CA LYS A 488 -27.31 28.06 -15.40
C LYS A 488 -26.56 28.92 -16.40
N SER A 489 -26.97 28.87 -17.67
CA SER A 489 -26.54 29.79 -18.72
C SER A 489 -26.69 31.22 -18.17
N PRO A 490 -25.71 32.12 -18.42
CA PRO A 490 -25.96 33.55 -18.21
C PRO A 490 -27.12 33.90 -19.14
N VAL A 491 -28.20 34.42 -18.55
CA VAL A 491 -29.25 35.11 -19.31
C VAL A 491 -28.55 36.25 -20.00
N GLU A 492 -28.48 36.22 -21.33
CA GLU A 492 -28.20 37.37 -22.17
C GLU A 492 -29.29 38.39 -21.87
N ASN A 493 -28.94 39.43 -21.12
CA ASN A 493 -29.71 40.67 -21.11
C ASN A 493 -29.35 41.41 -22.41
N ASN A 494 -30.14 41.17 -23.46
CA ASN A 494 -30.34 42.14 -24.50
C ASN A 494 -31.16 43.28 -23.92
N ASN A 495 -30.52 44.44 -23.79
CA ASN A 495 -31.09 45.79 -24.06
C ASN A 495 -29.96 46.80 -24.26
#